data_5332a90b6c890cd97396068ba7056fe0
#
_entry.id   5332a90b6c890cd97396068ba7056fe0
#
_cell.length_a   1.000
_cell.length_b   1.000
_cell.length_c   1.000
_cell.angle_alpha   90.00
_cell.angle_beta   90.00
_cell.angle_gamma   90.00
#
_symmetry.space_group_name_H-M   'P 1'
#
loop_
_entity.id
_entity.type
_entity.pdbx_description
1 polymer ?
#
loop_
_entity_poly.entity_id
_entity_poly.type
_entity_poly.pdbx_seq_one_letter_code
_entity_poly.pdbx_strand_id
1 'polypeptide(L)'
;MPVRLICNPDQKGTPTYALDLANAIITILDKVKAAQSKDEYVGVYHFSNEGVCSWYDFTQMIARIAGHTECDIQPCYSSEYPSPVTRPAYSVLDKRTIKETFGVKVPYWVDSLEKCIANLKQDC
;
A
#
# COMPACT_ATOMS: atom_id res chain seq x y z
N MET A 1 -17.64 12.51 -22.08
CA MET A 1 -18.32 12.24 -20.80
C MET A 1 -17.30 11.96 -19.73
N PRO A 2 -17.41 12.58 -18.56
CA PRO A 2 -16.54 12.22 -17.45
C PRO A 2 -16.81 10.78 -16.99
N VAL A 3 -15.74 10.08 -16.67
CA VAL A 3 -15.82 8.73 -16.10
C VAL A 3 -16.22 8.87 -14.64
N ARG A 4 -17.26 8.16 -14.23
CA ARG A 4 -17.66 8.07 -12.82
C ARG A 4 -17.11 6.79 -12.21
N LEU A 5 -16.41 6.93 -11.09
CA LEU A 5 -15.94 5.83 -10.27
C LEU A 5 -16.61 5.88 -8.91
N ILE A 6 -17.02 4.73 -8.41
CA ILE A 6 -17.52 4.58 -7.04
C ILE A 6 -16.52 3.78 -6.23
N CYS A 7 -16.11 4.33 -5.10
CA CYS A 7 -15.05 3.78 -4.28
C CYS A 7 -15.46 3.71 -2.81
N ASN A 8 -14.98 2.69 -2.12
CA ASN A 8 -15.38 2.41 -0.76
C ASN A 8 -14.64 3.31 0.25
N PRO A 9 -15.35 4.07 1.11
CA PRO A 9 -14.74 4.90 2.15
C PRO A 9 -14.65 4.22 3.52
N ASP A 10 -15.29 3.08 3.75
CA ASP A 10 -15.38 2.42 5.04
C ASP A 10 -14.50 1.18 5.21
N GLN A 11 -13.70 0.85 4.19
CA GLN A 11 -12.65 -0.17 4.26
C GLN A 11 -11.29 0.52 4.25
N LYS A 12 -10.57 0.43 5.37
CA LYS A 12 -9.30 1.12 5.57
C LYS A 12 -8.15 0.12 5.63
N GLY A 13 -7.09 0.45 4.94
CA GLY A 13 -5.86 -0.33 4.89
C GLY A 13 -4.71 0.54 4.43
N THR A 14 -3.65 -0.08 3.94
CA THR A 14 -2.53 0.66 3.37
C THR A 14 -2.16 0.07 2.02
N PRO A 15 -2.12 0.89 0.95
CA PRO A 15 -1.60 0.44 -0.34
C PRO A 15 -0.13 0.08 -0.20
N THR A 16 0.33 -0.89 -0.97
CA THR A 16 1.71 -1.34 -0.96
C THR A 16 2.31 -1.18 -2.34
N TYR A 17 3.40 -0.42 -2.44
CA TYR A 17 4.17 -0.29 -3.67
C TYR A 17 5.12 -1.48 -3.80
N ALA A 18 5.01 -2.21 -4.90
CA ALA A 18 5.79 -3.44 -5.12
C ALA A 18 7.30 -3.20 -5.07
N LEU A 19 7.78 -2.06 -5.53
CA LEU A 19 9.20 -1.72 -5.47
C LEU A 19 9.69 -1.56 -4.03
N ASP A 20 8.89 -0.96 -3.14
CA ASP A 20 9.22 -0.84 -1.72
C ASP A 20 9.30 -2.22 -1.05
N LEU A 21 8.38 -3.11 -1.37
CA LEU A 21 8.42 -4.50 -0.90
C LEU A 21 9.66 -5.23 -1.42
N ALA A 22 10.01 -5.05 -2.70
CA ALA A 22 11.22 -5.64 -3.28
C ALA A 22 12.49 -5.18 -2.56
N ASN A 23 12.60 -3.87 -2.29
CA ASN A 23 13.72 -3.31 -1.54
C ASN A 23 13.79 -3.84 -0.10
N ALA A 24 12.64 -4.01 0.55
CA ALA A 24 12.58 -4.62 1.87
C ALA A 24 13.09 -6.08 1.84
N ILE A 25 12.69 -6.86 0.85
CA ILE A 25 13.16 -8.25 0.68
C ILE A 25 14.68 -8.29 0.49
N ILE A 26 15.23 -7.41 -0.34
CA ILE A 26 16.69 -7.33 -0.53
C ILE A 26 17.40 -7.01 0.78
N THR A 27 16.91 -6.03 1.53
CA THR A 27 17.46 -5.68 2.85
C THR A 27 17.47 -6.87 3.81
N ILE A 28 16.37 -7.63 3.84
CA ILE A 28 16.25 -8.85 4.66
C ILE A 28 17.28 -9.89 4.23
N LEU A 29 17.36 -10.15 2.93
CA LEU A 29 18.30 -11.17 2.39
C LEU A 29 19.75 -10.82 2.70
N ASP A 30 20.13 -9.55 2.57
CA ASP A 30 21.50 -9.11 2.88
C ASP A 30 21.82 -9.32 4.36
N LYS A 31 20.87 -9.03 5.23
CA LYS A 31 21.04 -9.22 6.68
C LYS A 31 21.13 -10.70 7.06
N VAL A 32 20.28 -11.54 6.46
CA VAL A 32 20.32 -13.00 6.69
C VAL A 32 21.60 -13.62 6.17
N LYS A 33 22.12 -13.17 5.03
CA LYS A 33 23.42 -13.66 4.49
C LYS A 33 24.58 -13.33 5.42
N ALA A 34 24.56 -12.17 6.05
CA ALA A 34 25.61 -11.72 6.97
C ALA A 34 25.53 -12.37 8.36
N ALA A 35 24.40 -13.02 8.69
CA ALA A 35 24.18 -13.62 10.00
C ALA A 35 25.00 -14.91 10.20
N GLN A 36 25.51 -15.11 11.43
CA GLN A 36 26.17 -16.35 11.82
C GLN A 36 25.20 -17.52 11.93
N SER A 37 23.98 -17.26 12.38
CA SER A 37 22.89 -18.23 12.44
C SER A 37 21.67 -17.68 11.70
N LYS A 38 21.16 -18.45 10.76
CA LYS A 38 19.96 -18.10 10.00
C LYS A 38 18.68 -18.28 10.81
N ASP A 39 18.72 -19.14 11.82
CA ASP A 39 17.56 -19.45 12.67
C ASP A 39 17.10 -18.24 13.48
N GLU A 40 18.01 -17.30 13.73
CA GLU A 40 17.71 -16.05 14.44
C GLU A 40 16.62 -15.21 13.74
N TYR A 41 16.51 -15.32 12.43
CA TYR A 41 15.58 -14.51 11.62
C TYR A 41 14.34 -15.27 11.15
N VAL A 42 14.19 -16.53 11.54
CA VAL A 42 13.01 -17.33 11.18
C VAL A 42 11.78 -16.77 11.87
N GLY A 43 10.74 -16.47 11.09
CA GLY A 43 9.50 -15.92 11.62
C GLY A 43 8.58 -15.39 10.53
N VAL A 44 7.44 -14.86 10.97
CA VAL A 44 6.47 -14.18 10.10
C VAL A 44 6.60 -12.68 10.30
N TYR A 45 6.74 -11.96 9.20
CA TYR A 45 6.89 -10.52 9.19
C TYR A 45 5.85 -9.90 8.27
N HIS A 46 5.28 -8.77 8.67
CA HIS A 46 4.33 -8.04 7.86
C HIS A 46 4.99 -6.83 7.21
N PHE A 47 4.64 -6.59 5.95
CA PHE A 47 5.06 -5.40 5.22
C PHE A 47 3.89 -4.78 4.46
N SER A 48 3.74 -3.49 4.58
CA SER A 48 2.96 -2.59 3.72
C SER A 48 3.57 -1.20 3.86
N ASN A 49 3.20 -0.26 2.99
CA ASN A 49 3.63 1.12 3.20
C ASN A 49 3.04 1.71 4.49
N GLU A 50 3.55 2.83 4.95
CA GLU A 50 3.03 3.53 6.13
C GLU A 50 1.78 4.32 5.80
N GLY A 51 0.96 4.55 6.83
CA GLY A 51 -0.26 5.33 6.74
C GLY A 51 -1.49 4.46 6.57
N VAL A 52 -2.64 5.12 6.61
CA VAL A 52 -3.96 4.47 6.50
C VAL A 52 -4.80 5.27 5.52
N CYS A 53 -5.45 4.60 4.60
CA CYS A 53 -6.42 5.22 3.73
C CYS A 53 -7.54 4.25 3.36
N SER A 54 -8.68 4.79 2.94
CA SER A 54 -9.73 4.01 2.31
C SER A 54 -9.47 3.85 0.81
N TRP A 55 -10.22 2.99 0.15
CA TRP A 55 -10.20 2.91 -1.31
C TRP A 55 -10.59 4.24 -1.96
N TYR A 56 -11.52 4.96 -1.33
CA TYR A 56 -11.92 6.28 -1.78
C TYR A 56 -10.77 7.29 -1.71
N ASP A 57 -10.07 7.36 -0.58
CA ASP A 57 -8.90 8.23 -0.40
C ASP A 57 -7.79 7.90 -1.40
N PHE A 58 -7.53 6.62 -1.59
CA PHE A 58 -6.52 6.13 -2.52
C PHE A 58 -6.83 6.55 -3.97
N THR A 59 -8.07 6.37 -4.40
CA THR A 59 -8.51 6.74 -5.74
C THR A 59 -8.47 8.25 -5.96
N GLN A 60 -8.88 9.03 -4.98
CA GLN A 60 -8.79 10.49 -5.00
C GLN A 60 -7.33 10.95 -5.19
N MET A 61 -6.42 10.34 -4.45
CA MET A 61 -4.99 10.70 -4.54
C MET A 61 -4.37 10.31 -5.89
N ILE A 62 -4.75 9.14 -6.43
CA ILE A 62 -4.32 8.74 -7.78
C ILE A 62 -4.76 9.78 -8.81
N ALA A 63 -6.03 10.16 -8.79
CA ALA A 63 -6.57 11.15 -9.74
C ALA A 63 -5.85 12.49 -9.64
N ARG A 64 -5.60 12.93 -8.40
CA ARG A 64 -4.89 14.18 -8.13
C ARG A 64 -3.45 14.17 -8.64
N ILE A 65 -2.68 13.14 -8.33
CA ILE A 65 -1.27 13.03 -8.73
C ILE A 65 -1.14 12.85 -10.23
N ALA A 66 -2.02 12.03 -10.83
CA ALA A 66 -2.02 11.77 -12.26
C ALA A 66 -2.60 12.91 -13.11
N GLY A 67 -3.25 13.89 -12.48
CA GLY A 67 -3.85 15.03 -13.17
C GLY A 67 -5.21 14.75 -13.79
N HIS A 68 -5.92 13.71 -13.37
CA HIS A 68 -7.27 13.36 -13.85
C HIS A 68 -8.36 14.08 -13.06
N THR A 69 -8.42 15.40 -13.22
CA THR A 69 -9.36 16.25 -12.48
C THR A 69 -10.80 16.14 -12.97
N GLU A 70 -11.00 15.63 -14.19
CA GLU A 70 -12.33 15.43 -14.81
C GLU A 70 -13.03 14.14 -14.33
N CYS A 71 -12.33 13.27 -13.62
CA CYS A 71 -12.92 12.02 -13.14
C CYS A 71 -13.84 12.28 -11.93
N ASP A 72 -15.10 11.87 -12.05
CA ASP A 72 -16.08 11.95 -10.95
C ASP A 72 -15.93 10.76 -10.01
N ILE A 73 -15.28 10.97 -8.88
CA ILE A 73 -15.03 9.92 -7.88
C ILE A 73 -16.00 10.10 -6.72
N GLN A 74 -16.89 9.13 -6.54
CA GLN A 74 -17.94 9.16 -5.53
C GLN A 74 -17.73 8.07 -4.49
N PRO A 75 -18.04 8.34 -3.21
CA PRO A 75 -18.00 7.31 -2.18
C PRO A 75 -19.17 6.33 -2.34
N CYS A 76 -18.92 5.07 -2.03
CA CYS A 76 -19.93 4.01 -1.98
C CYS A 76 -19.65 3.12 -0.77
N TYR A 77 -20.50 3.18 0.24
CA TYR A 77 -20.32 2.38 1.45
C TYR A 77 -20.52 0.90 1.19
N SER A 78 -19.86 0.05 2.00
CA SER A 78 -19.97 -1.41 1.87
C SER A 78 -21.42 -1.89 1.94
N SER A 79 -22.28 -1.21 2.70
CA SER A 79 -23.71 -1.51 2.80
C SER A 79 -24.50 -1.25 1.51
N GLU A 80 -23.97 -0.40 0.62
CA GLU A 80 -24.63 0.00 -0.62
C GLU A 80 -24.18 -0.82 -1.83
N TYR A 81 -23.10 -1.59 -1.68
CA TYR A 81 -22.53 -2.39 -2.76
C TYR A 81 -22.62 -3.88 -2.43
N PRO A 82 -23.39 -4.65 -3.21
CA PRO A 82 -23.51 -6.10 -2.99
C PRO A 82 -22.16 -6.79 -3.20
N SER A 83 -21.71 -7.50 -2.18
CA SER A 83 -20.50 -8.30 -2.25
C SER A 83 -20.75 -9.67 -1.64
N PRO A 84 -20.26 -10.77 -2.28
CA PRO A 84 -20.41 -12.12 -1.74
C PRO A 84 -19.60 -12.35 -0.47
N VAL A 85 -18.66 -11.45 -0.15
CA VAL A 85 -17.79 -11.53 1.03
C VAL A 85 -17.87 -10.25 1.85
N THR A 86 -17.78 -10.38 3.16
CA THR A 86 -17.62 -9.24 4.08
C THR A 86 -16.13 -8.98 4.28
N ARG A 87 -15.66 -7.80 3.86
CA ARG A 87 -14.29 -7.39 4.08
C ARG A 87 -14.14 -6.65 5.40
N PRO A 88 -13.00 -6.77 6.09
CA PRO A 88 -12.79 -6.03 7.34
C PRO A 88 -12.79 -4.53 7.09
N ALA A 89 -13.35 -3.78 8.05
CA ALA A 89 -13.34 -2.32 7.98
C ALA A 89 -11.94 -1.73 8.20
N TYR A 90 -11.06 -2.45 8.88
CA TYR A 90 -9.70 -2.03 9.19
C TYR A 90 -8.74 -3.21 9.05
N SER A 91 -7.81 -3.11 8.10
CA SER A 91 -6.87 -4.20 7.76
C SER A 91 -5.42 -3.71 7.73
N VAL A 92 -5.07 -2.76 8.58
CA VAL A 92 -3.71 -2.21 8.68
C VAL A 92 -2.79 -3.21 9.38
N LEU A 93 -1.62 -3.44 8.80
CA LEU A 93 -0.63 -4.38 9.34
C LEU A 93 0.29 -3.68 10.34
N ASP A 94 0.64 -4.39 11.42
CA ASP A 94 1.70 -3.98 12.34
C ASP A 94 3.06 -4.35 11.74
N LYS A 95 3.86 -3.34 11.42
CA LYS A 95 5.18 -3.48 10.79
C LYS A 95 6.34 -3.31 11.77
N ARG A 96 6.04 -3.24 13.06
CA ARG A 96 7.07 -3.01 14.09
C ARG A 96 8.16 -4.08 14.06
N THR A 97 7.79 -5.35 13.97
CA THR A 97 8.73 -6.47 14.00
C THR A 97 9.71 -6.43 12.82
N ILE A 98 9.24 -6.17 11.61
CA ILE A 98 10.12 -6.10 10.43
C ILE A 98 11.08 -4.90 10.52
N LYS A 99 10.63 -3.77 11.05
CA LYS A 99 11.46 -2.58 11.25
C LYS A 99 12.56 -2.83 12.29
N GLU A 100 12.19 -3.37 13.44
CA GLU A 100 13.12 -3.61 14.56
C GLU A 100 14.13 -4.72 14.23
N THR A 101 13.70 -5.78 13.58
CA THR A 101 14.56 -6.93 13.27
C THR A 101 15.53 -6.64 12.13
N PHE A 102 15.06 -6.02 11.06
CA PHE A 102 15.85 -5.85 9.83
C PHE A 102 16.25 -4.41 9.53
N GLY A 103 15.73 -3.43 10.28
CA GLY A 103 15.98 -2.03 10.00
C GLY A 103 15.36 -1.56 8.67
N VAL A 104 14.33 -2.22 8.22
CA VAL A 104 13.61 -1.87 6.98
C VAL A 104 12.97 -0.49 7.12
N LYS A 105 13.22 0.39 6.16
CA LYS A 105 12.54 1.66 6.05
C LYS A 105 11.24 1.47 5.28
N VAL A 106 10.15 1.98 5.84
CA VAL A 106 8.82 1.86 5.26
C VAL A 106 8.34 3.26 4.83
N PRO A 107 8.31 3.55 3.52
CA PRO A 107 7.84 4.85 3.04
C PRO A 107 6.34 5.06 3.28
N TYR A 108 5.95 6.32 3.41
CA TYR A 108 4.55 6.71 3.46
C TYR A 108 3.88 6.44 2.10
N TRP A 109 2.64 5.95 2.13
CA TRP A 109 1.96 5.46 0.93
C TRP A 109 1.79 6.52 -0.17
N VAL A 110 1.58 7.79 0.21
CA VAL A 110 1.46 8.89 -0.78
C VAL A 110 2.76 9.12 -1.51
N ASP A 111 3.89 9.12 -0.81
CA ASP A 111 5.21 9.32 -1.41
C ASP A 111 5.54 8.19 -2.39
N SER A 112 5.20 6.97 -2.03
CA SER A 112 5.37 5.80 -2.89
C SER A 112 4.43 5.82 -4.09
N LEU A 113 3.20 6.29 -3.91
CA LEU A 113 2.25 6.48 -5.00
C LEU A 113 2.76 7.50 -6.02
N GLU A 114 3.32 8.61 -5.56
CA GLU A 114 3.93 9.62 -6.43
C GLU A 114 5.05 9.01 -7.29
N LYS A 115 5.93 8.24 -6.68
CA LYS A 115 7.00 7.54 -7.39
C LYS A 115 6.46 6.52 -8.37
N CYS A 116 5.46 5.76 -7.98
CA CYS A 116 4.82 4.76 -8.83
C CYS A 116 4.24 5.40 -10.10
N ILE A 117 3.49 6.47 -9.94
CA ILE A 117 2.87 7.18 -11.08
C ILE A 117 3.95 7.82 -11.96
N ALA A 118 4.99 8.42 -11.38
CA ALA A 118 6.12 8.97 -12.14
C ALA A 118 6.83 7.90 -12.96
N ASN A 119 7.06 6.72 -12.40
CA ASN A 119 7.68 5.59 -13.11
C ASN A 119 6.79 5.09 -14.26
N LEU A 120 5.49 4.98 -14.04
CA LEU A 120 4.53 4.59 -15.08
C LEU A 120 4.52 5.56 -16.27
N LYS A 121 4.69 6.87 -16.00
CA LYS A 121 4.75 7.89 -17.07
C LYS A 121 6.04 7.81 -17.88
N GLN A 122 7.14 7.32 -17.30
CA GLN A 122 8.42 7.16 -18.03
C GLN A 122 8.40 5.95 -18.96
N ASP A 123 7.60 4.94 -18.66
CA ASP A 123 7.49 3.71 -19.44
C ASP A 123 6.49 3.82 -20.61
N CYS A 124 5.83 4.94 -20.75
CA CYS A 124 4.86 5.20 -21.83
C CYS A 124 5.47 5.96 -22.99
#